data_d76fa4f6f7181930dddde2199909f624
#
_entry.id   d76fa4f6f7181930dddde2199909f624
#
_cell.length_a   1.000
_cell.length_b   1.000
_cell.length_c   1.000
_cell.angle_alpha   90.00
_cell.angle_beta   90.00
_cell.angle_gamma   90.00
#
_symmetry.space_group_name_H-M   'P 1'
#
loop_
_entity.id
_entity.type
_entity.pdbx_description
1 polymer ?
#
loop_
_entity_poly.entity_id
_entity_poly.type
_entity_poly.pdbx_seq_one_letter_code
_entity_poly.pdbx_strand_id
1 'polypeptide(L)'
;KKEKVTAQTLMSRLAALVLAAALALGLVGCDTSSIVPGGSGDVMPNPAASQTGTTPSDGQDAAFQMHFIDVGQALSVLVECDGQFMLYDGGNVDDGSLVVSYLQKQGVQQLQYVFCSHAHEDHVGGLAAALAYFPAYHVYSPVTEASTKCFKDFVKYTQQQGLQVEVPAVGTT
;
A
#
# COMPACT_ATOMS: atom_id res chain seq x y z
N LYS A 1 -38.40 -9.08 31.53
CA LYS A 1 -38.08 -7.81 30.82
C LYS A 1 -36.69 -7.99 30.23
N LYS A 2 -36.60 -8.33 28.93
CA LYS A 2 -35.32 -8.52 28.24
C LYS A 2 -34.91 -7.16 27.68
N GLU A 3 -33.80 -6.58 28.16
CA GLU A 3 -33.22 -5.37 27.59
C GLU A 3 -32.69 -5.65 26.18
N LYS A 4 -33.13 -4.84 25.22
CA LYS A 4 -32.59 -4.83 23.87
C LYS A 4 -31.23 -4.11 23.93
N VAL A 5 -30.13 -4.86 23.88
CA VAL A 5 -28.79 -4.30 23.71
C VAL A 5 -28.70 -3.79 22.30
N THR A 6 -28.57 -2.49 22.11
CA THR A 6 -28.40 -1.86 20.80
C THR A 6 -26.99 -2.09 20.26
N ALA A 7 -26.83 -2.18 18.94
CA ALA A 7 -25.55 -2.42 18.26
C ALA A 7 -24.45 -1.43 18.70
N GLN A 8 -24.82 -0.21 19.05
CA GLN A 8 -23.92 0.81 19.56
C GLN A 8 -23.28 0.46 20.92
N THR A 9 -24.04 -0.21 21.81
CA THR A 9 -23.53 -0.66 23.14
C THR A 9 -22.58 -1.85 22.99
N LEU A 10 -22.74 -2.67 21.93
CA LEU A 10 -21.85 -3.80 21.66
C LEU A 10 -20.52 -3.32 21.09
N MET A 11 -20.54 -2.33 20.21
CA MET A 11 -19.34 -1.74 19.59
C MET A 11 -18.45 -1.00 20.61
N SER A 12 -19.05 -0.29 21.58
CA SER A 12 -18.27 0.42 22.61
C SER A 12 -17.59 -0.54 23.61
N ARG A 13 -18.18 -1.72 23.86
CA ARG A 13 -17.57 -2.73 24.74
C ARG A 13 -16.46 -3.52 24.06
N LEU A 14 -16.54 -3.74 22.73
CA LEU A 14 -15.47 -4.34 21.94
C LEU A 14 -14.25 -3.41 21.82
N ALA A 15 -14.44 -2.10 21.63
CA ALA A 15 -13.36 -1.13 21.58
C ALA A 15 -12.58 -1.04 22.92
N ALA A 16 -13.28 -1.14 24.07
CA ALA A 16 -12.65 -1.12 25.39
C ALA A 16 -11.82 -2.39 25.69
N LEU A 17 -12.21 -3.55 25.15
CA LEU A 17 -11.48 -4.81 25.33
C LEU A 17 -10.19 -4.89 24.49
N VAL A 18 -10.18 -4.28 23.30
CA VAL A 18 -8.98 -4.23 22.45
C VAL A 18 -7.91 -3.30 23.03
N LEU A 19 -8.32 -2.19 23.68
CA LEU A 19 -7.37 -1.24 24.29
C LEU A 19 -6.70 -1.81 25.56
N ALA A 20 -7.36 -2.72 26.28
CA ALA A 20 -6.79 -3.34 27.48
C ALA A 20 -5.77 -4.46 27.18
N ALA A 21 -5.82 -5.09 25.99
CA ALA A 21 -4.88 -6.13 25.60
C ALA A 21 -3.54 -5.60 25.09
N ALA A 22 -3.47 -4.33 24.66
CA ALA A 22 -2.26 -3.71 24.13
C ALA A 22 -1.26 -3.25 25.20
N LEU A 23 -1.63 -3.21 26.47
CA LEU A 23 -0.79 -2.69 27.58
C LEU A 23 -0.03 -3.77 28.36
N ALA A 24 -0.14 -5.06 28.00
CA ALA A 24 0.41 -6.16 28.81
C ALA A 24 1.66 -6.86 28.21
N LEU A 25 2.21 -6.41 27.09
CA LEU A 25 3.38 -7.03 26.43
C LEU A 25 4.52 -6.02 26.22
N GLY A 26 4.97 -5.43 27.28
CA GLY A 26 6.23 -4.68 27.31
C GLY A 26 7.20 -5.33 28.29
N LEU A 27 8.47 -5.52 27.84
CA LEU A 27 9.66 -5.89 28.61
C LEU A 27 10.06 -7.37 28.59
N VAL A 28 10.85 -7.77 27.57
CA VAL A 28 12.06 -8.58 27.77
C VAL A 28 13.09 -8.18 26.71
N GLY A 29 14.14 -7.49 27.12
CA GLY A 29 15.37 -7.33 26.37
C GLY A 29 16.27 -8.53 26.63
N CYS A 30 17.01 -8.94 25.63
CA CYS A 30 18.25 -9.73 25.78
C CYS A 30 19.20 -9.41 24.64
N ASP A 31 20.31 -8.77 25.01
CA ASP A 31 21.57 -8.73 24.26
C ASP A 31 22.13 -10.13 24.09
N THR A 32 22.63 -10.44 22.91
CA THR A 32 23.75 -11.38 22.76
C THR A 32 24.61 -10.97 21.57
N SER A 33 25.77 -10.41 21.91
CA SER A 33 26.96 -10.33 21.05
C SER A 33 27.52 -11.75 20.86
N SER A 34 28.05 -11.97 19.68
CA SER A 34 29.34 -12.61 19.37
C SER A 34 29.27 -13.69 18.30
N ILE A 35 30.13 -13.58 17.43
CA ILE A 35 31.35 -14.26 16.94
C ILE A 35 31.21 -14.65 15.47
N VAL A 36 32.08 -14.02 14.65
CA VAL A 36 32.46 -14.45 13.29
C VAL A 36 33.63 -15.45 13.44
N PRO A 37 33.71 -16.49 12.62
CA PRO A 37 34.96 -16.83 12.00
C PRO A 37 34.89 -16.86 10.46
N GLY A 38 36.00 -16.39 9.89
CA GLY A 38 36.21 -16.14 8.48
C GLY A 38 36.21 -17.38 7.59
N GLY A 39 35.93 -17.11 6.32
CA GLY A 39 36.11 -17.99 5.19
C GLY A 39 36.40 -17.16 3.97
N SER A 40 37.66 -17.28 3.51
CA SER A 40 38.18 -16.67 2.28
C SER A 40 37.44 -17.26 1.08
N GLY A 41 36.89 -16.40 0.23
CA GLY A 41 36.42 -16.75 -1.10
C GLY A 41 36.55 -15.51 -1.98
N ASP A 42 37.54 -15.55 -2.88
CA ASP A 42 37.79 -14.51 -3.87
C ASP A 42 36.58 -14.32 -4.77
N VAL A 43 35.91 -13.17 -4.64
CA VAL A 43 34.91 -12.70 -5.58
C VAL A 43 35.47 -11.50 -6.31
N MET A 44 35.65 -11.62 -7.61
CA MET A 44 36.02 -10.57 -8.52
C MET A 44 35.13 -9.33 -8.35
N PRO A 45 35.67 -8.12 -8.30
CA PRO A 45 34.86 -6.91 -8.23
C PRO A 45 34.22 -6.63 -9.59
N ASN A 46 32.91 -6.67 -9.63
CA ASN A 46 32.13 -6.07 -10.71
C ASN A 46 32.22 -4.56 -10.59
N PRO A 47 32.65 -3.81 -11.60
CA PRO A 47 32.63 -2.34 -11.57
C PRO A 47 31.21 -1.86 -11.90
N ALA A 48 30.29 -2.00 -10.97
CA ALA A 48 28.98 -1.38 -11.08
C ALA A 48 28.98 -0.07 -10.29
N ALA A 49 28.94 1.01 -11.07
CA ALA A 49 28.46 2.35 -10.74
C ALA A 49 28.27 2.65 -9.26
N SER A 50 29.24 3.34 -8.69
CA SER A 50 29.05 4.11 -7.45
C SER A 50 28.05 5.22 -7.73
N GLN A 51 26.77 4.94 -7.50
CA GLN A 51 25.79 6.00 -7.32
C GLN A 51 25.98 6.51 -5.90
N THR A 52 26.75 7.57 -5.76
CA THR A 52 26.69 8.43 -4.58
C THR A 52 25.30 9.04 -4.56
N GLY A 53 24.36 8.32 -3.94
CA GLY A 53 23.10 8.88 -3.51
C GLY A 53 23.42 9.93 -2.46
N THR A 54 23.46 11.20 -2.85
CA THR A 54 23.35 12.29 -1.90
C THR A 54 22.00 12.17 -1.25
N THR A 55 21.98 11.63 -0.02
CA THR A 55 20.84 11.77 0.87
C THR A 55 20.66 13.26 1.09
N PRO A 56 19.51 13.87 0.78
CA PRO A 56 19.23 15.24 1.20
C PRO A 56 19.12 15.22 2.73
N SER A 57 20.12 15.72 3.39
CA SER A 57 20.07 16.05 4.82
C SER A 57 19.55 17.47 4.89
N ASP A 58 18.27 17.64 4.95
CA ASP A 58 17.59 18.74 5.64
C ASP A 58 16.08 18.43 5.60
N GLY A 59 15.48 18.40 6.78
CA GLY A 59 14.08 18.05 7.02
C GLY A 59 13.07 19.04 6.41
N GLN A 60 13.08 19.17 5.11
CA GLN A 60 11.96 19.62 4.32
C GLN A 60 11.41 18.39 3.62
N ASP A 61 10.21 17.98 4.05
CA ASP A 61 9.43 16.99 3.34
C ASP A 61 9.34 17.44 1.88
N ALA A 62 9.83 16.62 0.96
CA ALA A 62 9.76 16.97 -0.44
C ALA A 62 8.28 17.12 -0.82
N ALA A 63 7.91 18.26 -1.40
CA ALA A 63 6.54 18.55 -1.81
C ALA A 63 6.00 17.53 -2.84
N PHE A 64 6.90 16.78 -3.49
CA PHE A 64 6.57 15.74 -4.46
C PHE A 64 7.56 14.58 -4.36
N GLN A 65 7.03 13.35 -4.26
CA GLN A 65 7.80 12.11 -4.25
C GLN A 65 7.15 11.06 -5.16
N MET A 66 7.96 10.25 -5.81
CA MET A 66 7.52 9.06 -6.54
C MET A 66 8.26 7.84 -6.01
N HIS A 67 7.50 6.83 -5.60
CA HIS A 67 8.00 5.57 -5.08
C HIS A 67 7.69 4.47 -6.08
N PHE A 68 8.71 3.90 -6.70
CA PHE A 68 8.58 2.69 -7.49
C PHE A 68 8.65 1.48 -6.56
N ILE A 69 7.52 0.81 -6.36
CA ILE A 69 7.42 -0.36 -5.48
C ILE A 69 7.95 -1.57 -6.24
N ASP A 70 8.92 -2.28 -5.66
CA ASP A 70 9.48 -3.48 -6.28
C ASP A 70 8.47 -4.64 -6.20
N VAL A 71 7.73 -4.81 -7.27
CA VAL A 71 6.74 -5.88 -7.50
C VAL A 71 7.19 -6.86 -8.59
N GLY A 72 8.52 -6.92 -8.86
CA GLY A 72 9.10 -7.80 -9.86
C GLY A 72 8.69 -7.44 -11.28
N GLN A 73 8.20 -8.43 -12.05
CA GLN A 73 7.72 -8.22 -13.44
C GLN A 73 6.27 -7.68 -13.42
N ALA A 74 6.08 -6.49 -12.87
CA ALA A 74 4.79 -5.82 -12.73
C ALA A 74 5.00 -4.32 -12.52
N LEU A 75 3.94 -3.55 -12.32
CA LEU A 75 4.05 -2.12 -12.04
C LEU A 75 3.23 -1.74 -10.81
N SER A 76 3.86 -0.98 -9.91
CA SER A 76 3.14 -0.26 -8.84
C SER A 76 3.93 0.98 -8.44
N VAL A 77 3.29 2.15 -8.48
CA VAL A 77 3.90 3.43 -8.15
C VAL A 77 3.03 4.18 -7.17
N LEU A 78 3.60 4.57 -6.03
CA LEU A 78 2.99 5.52 -5.13
C LEU A 78 3.53 6.91 -5.43
N VAL A 79 2.65 7.87 -5.63
CA VAL A 79 3.00 9.29 -5.76
C VAL A 79 2.46 10.03 -4.55
N GLU A 80 3.32 10.84 -3.93
CA GLU A 80 2.97 11.78 -2.88
C GLU A 80 3.17 13.20 -3.38
N CYS A 81 2.18 14.05 -3.16
CA CYS A 81 2.26 15.47 -3.44
C CYS A 81 1.49 16.24 -2.37
N ASP A 82 2.18 17.13 -1.64
CA ASP A 82 1.59 17.96 -0.58
C ASP A 82 0.74 17.15 0.44
N GLY A 83 1.22 15.95 0.82
CA GLY A 83 0.54 15.05 1.74
C GLY A 83 -0.68 14.33 1.15
N GLN A 84 -0.90 14.43 -0.14
CA GLN A 84 -1.90 13.64 -0.88
C GLN A 84 -1.23 12.47 -1.59
N PHE A 85 -1.91 11.34 -1.62
CA PHE A 85 -1.37 10.11 -2.18
C PHE A 85 -2.17 9.63 -3.39
N MET A 86 -1.43 9.17 -4.41
CA MET A 86 -1.98 8.51 -5.59
C MET A 86 -1.28 7.16 -5.78
N LEU A 87 -2.06 6.10 -5.95
CA LEU A 87 -1.55 4.79 -6.35
C LEU A 87 -1.79 4.58 -7.84
N TYR A 88 -0.73 4.37 -8.60
CA TYR A 88 -0.76 4.05 -10.03
C TYR A 88 -0.32 2.60 -10.22
N ASP A 89 -1.27 1.73 -10.62
CA ASP A 89 -1.14 0.28 -10.66
C ASP A 89 -0.79 -0.39 -9.32
N GLY A 90 -1.00 -1.67 -9.22
CA GLY A 90 -0.90 -2.41 -7.96
C GLY A 90 -0.06 -3.69 -8.03
N GLY A 91 0.64 -3.93 -9.16
CA GLY A 91 1.33 -5.20 -9.36
C GLY A 91 0.37 -6.35 -9.62
N ASN A 92 0.87 -7.58 -9.48
CA ASN A 92 0.08 -8.81 -9.57
C ASN A 92 -0.87 -8.96 -8.36
N VAL A 93 -1.79 -9.92 -8.43
CA VAL A 93 -2.68 -10.24 -7.30
C VAL A 93 -1.88 -10.60 -6.04
N ASP A 94 -0.80 -11.36 -6.19
CA ASP A 94 0.04 -11.82 -5.08
C ASP A 94 0.86 -10.68 -4.44
N ASP A 95 1.08 -9.57 -5.17
CA ASP A 95 1.77 -8.38 -4.66
C ASP A 95 0.90 -7.51 -3.77
N GLY A 96 -0.41 -7.74 -3.73
CA GLY A 96 -1.36 -6.90 -2.99
C GLY A 96 -0.98 -6.66 -1.52
N SER A 97 -0.49 -7.69 -0.83
CA SER A 97 -0.06 -7.57 0.57
C SER A 97 1.21 -6.71 0.72
N LEU A 98 2.15 -6.83 -0.22
CA LEU A 98 3.37 -6.04 -0.26
C LEU A 98 3.03 -4.57 -0.51
N VAL A 99 2.18 -4.28 -1.50
CA VAL A 99 1.73 -2.93 -1.82
C VAL A 99 1.05 -2.29 -0.60
N VAL A 100 0.07 -2.98 0.02
CA VAL A 100 -0.61 -2.49 1.24
C VAL A 100 0.40 -2.18 2.35
N SER A 101 1.34 -3.09 2.62
CA SER A 101 2.36 -2.90 3.66
C SER A 101 3.27 -1.72 3.35
N TYR A 102 3.61 -1.51 2.07
CA TYR A 102 4.40 -0.37 1.63
C TYR A 102 3.67 0.96 1.86
N LEU A 103 2.40 1.04 1.44
CA LEU A 103 1.56 2.22 1.66
C LEU A 103 1.43 2.56 3.15
N GLN A 104 1.23 1.56 4.00
CA GLN A 104 1.20 1.73 5.47
C GLN A 104 2.51 2.33 6.00
N LYS A 105 3.65 1.81 5.52
CA LYS A 105 4.97 2.29 5.92
C LYS A 105 5.20 3.75 5.50
N GLN A 106 4.63 4.18 4.38
CA GLN A 106 4.67 5.58 3.93
C GLN A 106 3.63 6.46 4.63
N GLY A 107 2.86 5.93 5.58
CA GLY A 107 1.89 6.72 6.35
C GLY A 107 0.60 7.02 5.62
N VAL A 108 0.33 6.36 4.48
CA VAL A 108 -0.91 6.54 3.73
C VAL A 108 -2.10 6.21 4.60
N GLN A 109 -3.01 7.15 4.75
CA GLN A 109 -4.29 6.98 5.46
C GLN A 109 -5.45 6.83 4.47
N GLN A 110 -5.32 7.46 3.30
CA GLN A 110 -6.29 7.48 2.21
C GLN A 110 -5.58 7.74 0.88
N LEU A 111 -6.19 7.32 -0.21
CA LEU A 111 -5.72 7.57 -1.56
C LEU A 111 -6.61 8.63 -2.22
N GLN A 112 -6.03 9.77 -2.61
CA GLN A 112 -6.76 10.77 -3.37
C GLN A 112 -7.16 10.21 -4.73
N TYR A 113 -6.24 9.46 -5.35
CA TYR A 113 -6.45 8.84 -6.65
C TYR A 113 -5.93 7.40 -6.66
N VAL A 114 -6.67 6.53 -7.33
CA VAL A 114 -6.23 5.18 -7.73
C VAL A 114 -6.35 5.09 -9.24
N PHE A 115 -5.24 4.80 -9.91
CA PHE A 115 -5.20 4.61 -11.35
C PHE A 115 -4.88 3.16 -11.71
N CYS A 116 -5.68 2.58 -12.59
CA CYS A 116 -5.36 1.35 -13.30
C CYS A 116 -4.98 1.73 -14.73
N SER A 117 -3.72 1.52 -15.13
CA SER A 117 -3.25 1.85 -16.48
C SER A 117 -3.94 1.00 -17.55
N HIS A 118 -4.15 -0.29 -17.26
CA HIS A 118 -4.90 -1.23 -18.09
C HIS A 118 -5.26 -2.51 -17.31
N ALA A 119 -6.11 -3.36 -17.91
CA ALA A 119 -6.77 -4.47 -17.23
C ALA A 119 -5.93 -5.77 -17.11
N HIS A 120 -4.62 -5.76 -17.40
CA HIS A 120 -3.77 -6.92 -17.20
C HIS A 120 -3.43 -7.11 -15.70
N GLU A 121 -3.22 -8.36 -15.30
CA GLU A 121 -3.05 -8.72 -13.90
C GLU A 121 -1.83 -8.06 -13.25
N ASP A 122 -0.70 -7.99 -13.95
CA ASP A 122 0.56 -7.38 -13.51
C ASP A 122 0.47 -5.86 -13.28
N HIS A 123 -0.70 -5.28 -13.48
CA HIS A 123 -1.02 -3.86 -13.23
C HIS A 123 -2.21 -3.70 -12.28
N VAL A 124 -3.35 -4.35 -12.58
CA VAL A 124 -4.58 -4.20 -11.78
C VAL A 124 -4.63 -5.10 -10.57
N GLY A 125 -3.80 -6.16 -10.51
CA GLY A 125 -3.95 -7.26 -9.57
C GLY A 125 -4.00 -6.85 -8.10
N GLY A 126 -3.03 -6.07 -7.64
CA GLY A 126 -2.95 -5.64 -6.24
C GLY A 126 -3.85 -4.46 -5.89
N LEU A 127 -4.48 -3.76 -6.87
CA LEU A 127 -5.35 -2.61 -6.59
C LEU A 127 -6.57 -2.99 -5.74
N ALA A 128 -7.10 -4.20 -5.93
CA ALA A 128 -8.21 -4.70 -5.13
C ALA A 128 -7.85 -4.77 -3.62
N ALA A 129 -6.62 -5.19 -3.29
CA ALA A 129 -6.14 -5.24 -1.91
C ALA A 129 -5.95 -3.81 -1.35
N ALA A 130 -5.38 -2.89 -2.13
CA ALA A 130 -5.24 -1.50 -1.71
C ALA A 130 -6.61 -0.85 -1.43
N LEU A 131 -7.60 -1.02 -2.32
CA LEU A 131 -8.96 -0.52 -2.14
C LEU A 131 -9.74 -1.21 -1.01
N ALA A 132 -9.41 -2.46 -0.67
CA ALA A 132 -9.97 -3.12 0.49
C ALA A 132 -9.47 -2.54 1.82
N TYR A 133 -8.29 -1.93 1.80
CA TYR A 133 -7.59 -1.45 3.00
C TYR A 133 -7.66 0.06 3.19
N PHE A 134 -7.50 0.84 2.11
CA PHE A 134 -7.47 2.31 2.16
C PHE A 134 -8.72 2.91 1.52
N PRO A 135 -9.35 3.92 2.18
CA PRO A 135 -10.33 4.76 1.51
C PRO A 135 -9.73 5.42 0.27
N ALA A 136 -10.51 5.49 -0.82
CA ALA A 136 -10.16 6.23 -2.03
C ALA A 136 -11.22 7.31 -2.31
N TYR A 137 -10.83 8.36 -3.04
CA TYR A 137 -11.78 9.39 -3.50
C TYR A 137 -12.13 9.22 -4.97
N HIS A 138 -11.14 8.91 -5.80
CA HIS A 138 -11.31 8.73 -7.24
C HIS A 138 -10.61 7.48 -7.72
N VAL A 139 -11.27 6.73 -8.58
CA VAL A 139 -10.73 5.49 -9.14
C VAL A 139 -10.87 5.56 -10.65
N TYR A 140 -9.74 5.53 -11.35
CA TYR A 140 -9.65 5.69 -12.78
C TYR A 140 -9.12 4.44 -13.48
N SER A 141 -9.67 4.17 -14.66
CA SER A 141 -9.18 3.13 -15.58
C SER A 141 -9.61 3.49 -17.01
N PRO A 142 -8.85 3.09 -18.04
CA PRO A 142 -9.27 3.31 -19.42
C PRO A 142 -10.52 2.52 -19.83
N VAL A 143 -10.93 1.54 -19.03
CA VAL A 143 -12.13 0.72 -19.23
C VAL A 143 -12.85 0.51 -17.90
N THR A 144 -14.16 0.33 -17.95
CA THR A 144 -14.98 0.05 -16.76
C THR A 144 -15.29 -1.44 -16.59
N GLU A 145 -14.99 -2.27 -17.59
CA GLU A 145 -15.27 -3.70 -17.60
C GLU A 145 -14.11 -4.48 -18.23
N ALA A 146 -13.78 -5.63 -17.65
CA ALA A 146 -12.90 -6.63 -18.24
C ALA A 146 -13.30 -8.03 -17.74
N SER A 147 -12.91 -9.08 -18.49
CA SER A 147 -13.32 -10.46 -18.19
C SER A 147 -12.53 -11.10 -17.05
N THR A 148 -11.32 -10.60 -16.75
CA THR A 148 -10.43 -11.17 -15.75
C THR A 148 -10.98 -11.05 -14.32
N LYS A 149 -10.63 -12.01 -13.45
CA LYS A 149 -11.05 -12.00 -12.05
C LYS A 149 -10.47 -10.80 -11.31
N CYS A 150 -9.19 -10.49 -11.51
CA CYS A 150 -8.51 -9.38 -10.85
C CYS A 150 -9.18 -8.04 -11.16
N PHE A 151 -9.57 -7.79 -12.41
CA PHE A 151 -10.29 -6.57 -12.78
C PHE A 151 -11.70 -6.51 -12.15
N LYS A 152 -12.41 -7.64 -12.12
CA LYS A 152 -13.73 -7.72 -11.44
C LYS A 152 -13.60 -7.45 -9.93
N ASP A 153 -12.55 -7.96 -9.31
CA ASP A 153 -12.27 -7.68 -7.89
C ASP A 153 -11.95 -6.19 -7.67
N PHE A 154 -11.13 -5.57 -8.54
CA PHE A 154 -10.88 -4.14 -8.54
C PHE A 154 -12.18 -3.31 -8.59
N VAL A 155 -13.07 -3.59 -9.55
CA VAL A 155 -14.39 -2.92 -9.67
C VAL A 155 -15.24 -3.17 -8.42
N LYS A 156 -15.27 -4.38 -7.91
CA LYS A 156 -16.04 -4.76 -6.71
C LYS A 156 -15.59 -3.94 -5.48
N TYR A 157 -14.29 -3.84 -5.22
CA TYR A 157 -13.80 -3.08 -4.05
C TYR A 157 -13.97 -1.58 -4.22
N THR A 158 -13.92 -1.06 -5.45
CA THR A 158 -14.30 0.31 -5.76
C THR A 158 -15.76 0.56 -5.38
N GLN A 159 -16.68 -0.32 -5.81
CA GLN A 159 -18.11 -0.20 -5.51
C GLN A 159 -18.43 -0.37 -4.03
N GLN A 160 -17.67 -1.17 -3.29
CA GLN A 160 -17.85 -1.30 -1.83
C GLN A 160 -17.56 0.00 -1.07
N GLN A 161 -16.77 0.90 -1.66
CA GLN A 161 -16.56 2.25 -1.12
C GLN A 161 -17.61 3.26 -1.58
N GLY A 162 -18.64 2.84 -2.33
CA GLY A 162 -19.65 3.72 -2.91
C GLY A 162 -19.17 4.49 -4.14
N LEU A 163 -18.02 4.11 -4.71
CA LEU A 163 -17.41 4.72 -5.89
C LEU A 163 -17.72 3.90 -7.16
N GLN A 164 -17.43 4.49 -8.30
CA GLN A 164 -17.41 3.82 -9.60
C GLN A 164 -16.06 4.01 -10.25
N VAL A 165 -15.66 3.08 -11.12
CA VAL A 165 -14.48 3.25 -11.96
C VAL A 165 -14.82 4.27 -13.04
N GLU A 166 -14.05 5.34 -13.12
CA GLU A 166 -14.23 6.43 -14.07
C GLU A 166 -13.25 6.30 -15.24
N VAL A 167 -13.71 6.63 -16.45
CA VAL A 167 -12.84 6.77 -17.63
C VAL A 167 -12.59 8.26 -17.83
N PRO A 168 -11.36 8.76 -17.56
CA PRO A 168 -11.09 10.18 -17.72
C PRO A 168 -11.13 10.58 -19.20
N ALA A 169 -11.72 11.74 -19.49
CA ALA A 169 -11.72 12.28 -20.85
C ALA A 169 -10.30 12.72 -21.24
N VAL A 170 -9.99 12.63 -22.54
CA VAL A 170 -8.72 13.14 -23.06
C VAL A 170 -8.60 14.64 -22.80
N GLY A 171 -7.51 15.07 -22.19
CA GLY A 171 -7.27 16.46 -21.83
C GLY A 171 -7.83 16.87 -20.46
N THR A 172 -8.33 15.93 -19.65
CA THR A 172 -8.63 16.18 -18.22
C THR A 172 -7.33 16.53 -17.49
N THR A 173 -7.34 17.57 -16.68
CA THR A 173 -6.22 18.04 -15.85
C THR A 173 -6.69 18.15 -14.40
#